data_06d88bc4d329977b291d28471dc2c4fb
#
_entry.id   06d88bc4d329977b291d28471dc2c4fb
#
_cell.length_a   1.000
_cell.length_b   1.000
_cell.length_c   1.000
_cell.angle_alpha   90.00
_cell.angle_beta   90.00
_cell.angle_gamma   90.00
#
_symmetry.space_group_name_H-M   'P 1'
#
loop_
_entity.id
_entity.type
_entity.pdbx_description
1 polymer ?
#
loop_
_entity_poly.entity_id
_entity_poly.type
_entity_poly.pdbx_seq_one_letter_code
_entity_poly.pdbx_strand_id
1 'polypeptide(L)'
;MVNWESNVFPGILGRTCDRPCEPACRRGRVEEEPVAICRLKRVAADNKDSIVDRLPKIPKHKNGKKVALIGGGPASLTVARDLAPLGYQLDLYDDQPAGGGFMRSQIPSFRLPPTVLDEEVGY
;
A
#
# COMPACT_ATOMS: atom_id res chain seq x y z
N MET A 1 8.17 -3.88 8.48
CA MET A 1 8.10 -2.42 8.69
C MET A 1 8.72 -1.65 7.54
N VAL A 2 10.01 -1.73 7.27
CA VAL A 2 10.71 -1.01 6.17
C VAL A 2 10.02 -1.17 4.80
N ASN A 3 9.55 -2.39 4.48
CA ASN A 3 8.81 -2.64 3.24
C ASN A 3 7.51 -1.82 3.16
N TRP A 4 6.78 -1.70 4.29
CA TRP A 4 5.55 -0.91 4.38
C TRP A 4 5.83 0.61 4.37
N GLU A 5 6.92 1.06 4.98
CA GLU A 5 7.33 2.47 4.93
C GLU A 5 7.65 2.92 3.51
N SER A 6 8.31 2.07 2.74
CA SER A 6 8.67 2.35 1.34
C SER A 6 7.54 2.13 0.35
N ASN A 7 6.59 1.26 0.68
CA ASN A 7 5.45 0.92 -0.17
C ASN A 7 4.18 0.90 0.67
N VAL A 8 3.17 1.65 0.25
CA VAL A 8 1.87 1.71 0.97
C VAL A 8 1.19 0.35 1.00
N PHE A 9 1.24 -0.37 -0.11
CA PHE A 9 0.57 -1.65 -0.32
C PHE A 9 1.54 -2.72 -0.81
N PRO A 10 2.49 -3.19 0.02
CA PRO A 10 3.55 -4.09 -0.44
C PRO A 10 3.05 -5.46 -0.89
N GLY A 11 2.03 -6.01 -0.27
CA GLY A 11 1.42 -7.28 -0.67
C GLY A 11 0.60 -7.16 -1.95
N ILE A 12 -0.13 -6.05 -2.13
CA ILE A 12 -0.86 -5.74 -3.35
C ILE A 12 0.12 -5.52 -4.51
N LEU A 13 1.10 -4.62 -4.34
CA LEU A 13 2.10 -4.33 -5.35
C LEU A 13 2.98 -5.54 -5.67
N GLY A 14 3.26 -6.39 -4.70
CA GLY A 14 3.98 -7.65 -4.92
C GLY A 14 3.26 -8.63 -5.85
N ARG A 15 1.95 -8.42 -6.09
CA ARG A 15 1.10 -9.25 -6.96
C ARG A 15 0.72 -8.59 -8.27
N THR A 16 0.62 -7.27 -8.29
CA THR A 16 0.01 -6.52 -9.40
C THR A 16 0.99 -5.66 -10.18
N CYS A 17 2.17 -5.36 -9.63
CA CYS A 17 3.19 -4.54 -10.29
C CYS A 17 3.75 -5.22 -11.55
N ASP A 18 3.99 -4.45 -12.59
CA ASP A 18 4.62 -4.86 -13.86
C ASP A 18 6.15 -4.92 -13.78
N ARG A 19 6.74 -4.56 -12.64
CA ARG A 19 8.17 -4.70 -12.31
C ARG A 19 9.16 -3.89 -13.16
N PRO A 20 8.92 -2.63 -13.51
CA PRO A 20 9.84 -1.86 -14.35
C PRO A 20 11.21 -1.65 -13.71
N CYS A 21 11.33 -1.81 -12.41
CA CYS A 21 12.59 -1.72 -11.68
C CYS A 21 13.51 -2.94 -11.87
N GLU A 22 12.98 -4.11 -12.22
CA GLU A 22 13.78 -5.33 -12.40
C GLU A 22 14.66 -5.25 -13.69
N PRO A 23 14.14 -4.91 -14.89
CA PRO A 23 14.97 -4.70 -16.07
C PRO A 23 16.02 -3.59 -15.90
N ALA A 24 15.72 -2.58 -15.11
CA ALA A 24 16.64 -1.46 -14.81
C ALA A 24 17.62 -1.74 -13.67
N CYS A 25 17.57 -2.92 -13.08
CA CYS A 25 18.39 -3.27 -11.92
C CYS A 25 19.89 -3.27 -12.27
N ARG A 26 20.68 -2.56 -11.44
CA ARG A 26 22.14 -2.47 -11.65
C ARG A 26 22.86 -3.81 -11.51
N ARG A 27 22.29 -4.77 -10.79
CA ARG A 27 22.83 -6.13 -10.69
C ARG A 27 22.97 -6.79 -12.06
N GLY A 28 22.03 -6.57 -12.97
CA GLY A 28 22.09 -7.06 -14.36
C GLY A 28 23.28 -6.58 -15.19
N ARG A 29 24.10 -5.63 -14.64
CA ARG A 29 25.37 -5.21 -15.25
C ARG A 29 26.56 -6.08 -14.83
N VAL A 30 26.38 -6.89 -13.80
CA VAL A 30 27.43 -7.73 -13.21
C VAL A 30 27.06 -9.20 -13.29
N GLU A 31 25.78 -9.51 -13.14
CA GLU A 31 25.20 -10.86 -13.19
C GLU A 31 24.11 -10.92 -14.24
N GLU A 32 23.78 -12.12 -14.72
CA GLU A 32 22.79 -12.32 -15.79
C GLU A 32 21.37 -11.90 -15.37
N GLU A 33 21.03 -12.02 -14.08
CA GLU A 33 19.67 -11.75 -13.60
C GLU A 33 19.59 -10.58 -12.61
N PRO A 34 18.51 -9.79 -12.69
CA PRO A 34 18.25 -8.73 -11.73
C PRO A 34 17.88 -9.31 -10.35
N VAL A 35 17.83 -8.44 -9.35
CA VAL A 35 17.20 -8.77 -8.08
C VAL A 35 15.69 -8.95 -8.32
N ALA A 36 15.11 -10.03 -7.82
CA ALA A 36 13.67 -10.31 -7.91
C ALA A 36 12.87 -9.43 -6.92
N ILE A 37 12.90 -8.11 -7.14
CA ILE A 37 12.40 -7.08 -6.21
C ILE A 37 10.93 -7.30 -5.86
N CYS A 38 10.11 -7.58 -6.87
CA CYS A 38 8.67 -7.75 -6.67
C CYS A 38 8.34 -9.01 -5.84
N ARG A 39 9.06 -10.10 -6.09
CA ARG A 39 8.92 -11.36 -5.33
C ARG A 39 9.37 -11.18 -3.88
N LEU A 40 10.50 -10.52 -3.65
CA LEU A 40 11.00 -10.23 -2.31
C LEU A 40 10.04 -9.33 -1.53
N LYS A 41 9.49 -8.31 -2.17
CA LYS A 41 8.43 -7.47 -1.61
C LYS A 41 7.23 -8.28 -1.15
N ARG A 42 6.76 -9.20 -2.01
CA ARG A 42 5.65 -10.08 -1.71
C ARG A 42 5.96 -11.04 -0.56
N VAL A 43 7.13 -11.69 -0.58
CA VAL A 43 7.55 -12.59 0.50
C VAL A 43 7.59 -11.86 1.84
N ALA A 44 8.15 -10.65 1.87
CA ALA A 44 8.20 -9.84 3.09
C ALA A 44 6.80 -9.39 3.56
N ALA A 45 5.85 -9.17 2.65
CA ALA A 45 4.48 -8.83 3.01
C ALA A 45 3.68 -10.03 3.50
N ASP A 46 3.83 -11.20 2.85
CA ASP A 46 3.06 -12.40 3.16
C ASP A 46 3.55 -13.10 4.45
N ASN A 47 4.81 -12.94 4.81
CA ASN A 47 5.44 -13.60 5.98
C ASN A 47 5.77 -12.61 7.11
N LYS A 48 5.11 -11.46 7.16
CA LYS A 48 5.27 -10.51 8.26
C LYS A 48 4.49 -10.94 9.49
N ASP A 49 5.01 -10.60 10.67
CA ASP A 49 4.22 -10.54 11.89
C ASP A 49 3.24 -9.36 11.83
N SER A 50 2.31 -9.28 12.78
CA SER A 50 1.45 -8.10 12.92
C SER A 50 2.29 -6.83 13.01
N ILE A 51 1.95 -5.84 12.19
CA ILE A 51 2.61 -4.52 12.19
C ILE A 51 1.78 -3.45 12.90
N VAL A 52 0.58 -3.78 13.36
CA VAL A 52 -0.39 -2.82 13.94
C VAL A 52 0.23 -1.99 15.06
N ASP A 53 0.97 -2.61 15.97
CA ASP A 53 1.62 -1.92 17.09
C ASP A 53 2.77 -1.00 16.67
N ARG A 54 3.25 -1.15 15.44
CA ARG A 54 4.36 -0.38 14.86
C ARG A 54 3.90 0.69 13.87
N LEU A 55 2.59 0.75 13.59
CA LEU A 55 2.04 1.77 12.72
C LEU A 55 2.16 3.16 13.37
N PRO A 56 2.34 4.22 12.59
CA PRO A 56 2.35 5.58 13.10
C PRO A 56 1.06 5.89 13.84
N LYS A 57 1.18 6.43 15.06
CA LYS A 57 0.00 6.77 15.86
C LYS A 57 -0.61 8.07 15.37
N ILE A 58 -1.93 8.06 15.22
CA ILE A 58 -2.69 9.26 14.91
C ILE A 58 -2.77 10.13 16.17
N PRO A 59 -2.32 11.41 16.12
CA PRO A 59 -2.34 12.28 17.29
C PRO A 59 -3.77 12.62 17.71
N LYS A 60 -3.99 12.70 19.03
CA LYS A 60 -5.29 13.11 19.59
C LYS A 60 -5.65 14.55 19.22
N HIS A 61 -4.65 15.43 19.19
CA HIS A 61 -4.84 16.83 18.80
C HIS A 61 -4.59 16.97 17.29
N LYS A 62 -5.59 17.47 16.59
CA LYS A 62 -5.51 17.76 15.15
C LYS A 62 -4.82 19.10 14.91
N ASN A 63 -4.20 19.23 13.75
CA ASN A 63 -3.48 20.46 13.34
C ASN A 63 -4.42 21.56 12.82
N GLY A 64 -5.73 21.37 12.87
CA GLY A 64 -6.76 22.33 12.42
C GLY A 64 -7.01 22.33 10.92
N LYS A 65 -6.27 21.53 10.15
CA LYS A 65 -6.44 21.45 8.69
C LYS A 65 -7.27 20.23 8.30
N LYS A 66 -8.14 20.42 7.30
CA LYS A 66 -8.99 19.36 6.74
C LYS A 66 -8.63 19.09 5.30
N VAL A 67 -8.68 17.82 4.90
CA VAL A 67 -8.45 17.39 3.52
C VAL A 67 -9.58 16.46 3.11
N ALA A 68 -10.23 16.77 2.00
CA ALA A 68 -11.21 15.89 1.38
C ALA A 68 -10.51 14.95 0.40
N LEU A 69 -10.76 13.66 0.53
CA LEU A 69 -10.26 12.61 -0.35
C LEU A 69 -11.42 12.09 -1.18
N ILE A 70 -11.34 12.24 -2.48
CA ILE A 70 -12.40 11.82 -3.40
C ILE A 70 -12.02 10.49 -4.05
N GLY A 71 -12.82 9.46 -3.74
CA GLY A 71 -12.58 8.07 -4.11
C GLY A 71 -11.70 7.33 -3.10
N GLY A 72 -12.07 6.11 -2.72
CA GLY A 72 -11.36 5.23 -1.80
C GLY A 72 -10.28 4.37 -2.47
N GLY A 73 -9.73 4.81 -3.60
CA GLY A 73 -8.68 4.11 -4.33
C GLY A 73 -7.28 4.27 -3.72
N PRO A 74 -6.25 3.66 -4.33
CA PRO A 74 -4.89 3.62 -3.79
C PRO A 74 -4.29 5.01 -3.58
N ALA A 75 -4.59 5.98 -4.42
CA ALA A 75 -4.07 7.35 -4.28
C ALA A 75 -4.58 8.01 -3.01
N SER A 76 -5.89 8.02 -2.78
CA SER A 76 -6.50 8.60 -1.58
C SER A 76 -6.06 7.89 -0.30
N LEU A 77 -6.00 6.55 -0.33
CA LEU A 77 -5.55 5.75 0.81
C LEU A 77 -4.08 6.04 1.16
N THR A 78 -3.22 6.25 0.15
CA THR A 78 -1.82 6.67 0.36
C THR A 78 -1.73 8.02 1.03
N VAL A 79 -2.49 9.01 0.54
CA VAL A 79 -2.55 10.34 1.15
C VAL A 79 -3.08 10.26 2.57
N ALA A 80 -4.11 9.44 2.82
CA ALA A 80 -4.65 9.23 4.16
C ALA A 80 -3.59 8.68 5.12
N ARG A 81 -2.87 7.63 4.71
CA ARG A 81 -1.79 7.04 5.49
C ARG A 81 -0.72 8.06 5.91
N ASP A 82 -0.34 8.92 4.98
CA ASP A 82 0.78 9.85 5.20
C ASP A 82 0.36 11.10 5.98
N LEU A 83 -0.88 11.58 5.82
CA LEU A 83 -1.35 12.79 6.46
C LEU A 83 -2.00 12.56 7.84
N ALA A 84 -2.58 11.39 8.09
CA ALA A 84 -3.24 11.10 9.37
C ALA A 84 -2.28 11.23 10.58
N PRO A 85 -1.04 10.70 10.54
CA PRO A 85 -0.08 10.85 11.64
C PRO A 85 0.38 12.30 11.85
N LEU A 86 0.24 13.17 10.85
CA LEU A 86 0.56 14.60 10.94
C LEU A 86 -0.60 15.43 11.52
N GLY A 87 -1.68 14.79 11.91
CA GLY A 87 -2.81 15.43 12.59
C GLY A 87 -3.83 16.07 11.67
N TYR A 88 -3.79 15.84 10.37
CA TYR A 88 -4.83 16.31 9.46
C TYR A 88 -6.15 15.59 9.75
N GLN A 89 -7.25 16.30 9.65
CA GLN A 89 -8.57 15.68 9.55
C GLN A 89 -8.80 15.28 8.09
N LEU A 90 -9.12 14.00 7.89
CA LEU A 90 -9.30 13.44 6.55
C LEU A 90 -10.75 12.97 6.41
N ASP A 91 -11.44 13.49 5.41
CA ASP A 91 -12.80 13.11 5.07
C ASP A 91 -12.78 12.41 3.71
N LEU A 92 -12.99 11.08 3.70
CA LEU A 92 -12.98 10.28 2.48
C LEU A 92 -14.40 10.09 1.97
N TYR A 93 -14.61 10.42 0.70
CA TYR A 93 -15.87 10.29 -0.02
C TYR A 93 -15.74 9.24 -1.11
N ASP A 94 -16.53 8.17 -1.03
CA ASP A 94 -16.57 7.10 -2.02
C ASP A 94 -18.01 6.66 -2.22
N ASP A 95 -18.35 6.21 -3.41
CA ASP A 95 -19.65 5.62 -3.73
C ASP A 95 -19.72 4.11 -3.44
N GLN A 96 -18.55 3.51 -3.12
CA GLN A 96 -18.45 2.09 -2.78
C GLN A 96 -18.43 1.88 -1.27
N PRO A 97 -19.03 0.77 -0.78
CA PRO A 97 -19.10 0.49 0.65
C PRO A 97 -17.77 0.09 1.29
N ALA A 98 -16.75 -0.22 0.48
CA ALA A 98 -15.44 -0.65 0.95
C ALA A 98 -14.32 -0.02 0.14
N GLY A 99 -13.28 0.46 0.84
CA GLY A 99 -12.09 1.03 0.21
C GLY A 99 -11.34 0.04 -0.68
N GLY A 100 -10.50 0.58 -1.54
CA GLY A 100 -9.69 -0.17 -2.50
C GLY A 100 -9.90 0.25 -3.96
N GLY A 101 -11.01 0.91 -4.28
CA GLY A 101 -11.31 1.41 -5.63
C GLY A 101 -11.12 0.34 -6.71
N PHE A 102 -10.39 0.66 -7.79
CA PHE A 102 -10.17 -0.28 -8.89
C PHE A 102 -9.39 -1.54 -8.48
N MET A 103 -8.60 -1.50 -7.41
CA MET A 103 -7.91 -2.69 -6.90
C MET A 103 -8.92 -3.77 -6.48
N ARG A 104 -10.09 -3.35 -5.98
CA ARG A 104 -11.19 -4.23 -5.58
C ARG A 104 -12.11 -4.59 -6.74
N SER A 105 -12.42 -3.64 -7.59
CA SER A 105 -13.44 -3.79 -8.63
C SER A 105 -12.93 -4.33 -9.96
N GLN A 106 -11.64 -4.13 -10.29
CA GLN A 106 -11.10 -4.43 -11.61
C GLN A 106 -10.02 -5.52 -11.62
N ILE A 107 -9.27 -5.69 -10.51
CA ILE A 107 -8.24 -6.71 -10.46
C ILE A 107 -8.88 -8.06 -10.12
N PRO A 108 -8.71 -9.10 -10.96
CA PRO A 108 -9.28 -10.41 -10.69
C PRO A 108 -8.77 -11.00 -9.36
N SER A 109 -9.66 -11.67 -8.63
CA SER A 109 -9.38 -12.24 -7.30
C SER A 109 -8.29 -13.33 -7.31
N PHE A 110 -8.10 -14.03 -8.43
CA PHE A 110 -7.01 -14.99 -8.57
C PHE A 110 -5.62 -14.31 -8.60
N ARG A 111 -5.56 -13.03 -8.99
CA ARG A 111 -4.32 -12.23 -8.98
C ARG A 111 -4.14 -11.46 -7.67
N LEU A 112 -5.21 -10.86 -7.18
CA LEU A 112 -5.25 -10.12 -5.92
C LEU A 112 -6.36 -10.67 -5.03
N PRO A 113 -6.06 -11.60 -4.12
CA PRO A 113 -7.05 -12.14 -3.19
C PRO A 113 -7.66 -11.04 -2.32
N PRO A 114 -8.98 -11.07 -2.09
CA PRO A 114 -9.66 -10.08 -1.23
C PRO A 114 -9.04 -9.97 0.18
N THR A 115 -8.57 -11.06 0.74
CA THR A 115 -7.93 -11.10 2.07
C THR A 115 -6.68 -10.22 2.15
N VAL A 116 -5.86 -10.20 1.09
CA VAL A 116 -4.66 -9.36 1.01
C VAL A 116 -5.04 -7.88 0.89
N LEU A 117 -6.07 -7.61 0.08
CA LEU A 117 -6.59 -6.25 -0.08
C LEU A 117 -7.18 -5.73 1.23
N ASP A 118 -8.01 -6.52 1.89
CA ASP A 118 -8.67 -6.13 3.14
C ASP A 118 -7.66 -5.91 4.26
N GLU A 119 -6.62 -6.74 4.34
CA GLU A 119 -5.54 -6.55 5.31
C GLU A 119 -4.81 -5.22 5.09
N GLU A 120 -4.38 -4.94 3.88
CA GLU A 120 -3.55 -3.77 3.59
C GLU A 120 -4.34 -2.45 3.56
N VAL A 121 -5.61 -2.49 3.20
CA VAL A 121 -6.52 -1.34 3.31
C VAL A 121 -6.93 -1.09 4.76
N GLY A 122 -6.93 -2.12 5.60
CA GLY A 122 -7.29 -2.06 7.01
C GLY A 122 -6.21 -1.47 7.93
N TYR A 123 -5.00 -1.28 7.45
CA TYR A 123 -3.92 -0.61 8.20
C TYR A 123 -4.09 0.90 8.22
#